data_71e4d5c30b53adca49c7e7f9f2f4cdca
#
_entry.id   71e4d5c30b53adca49c7e7f9f2f4cdca
#
_cell.length_a   1.000
_cell.length_b   1.000
_cell.length_c   1.000
_cell.angle_alpha   90.00
_cell.angle_beta   90.00
_cell.angle_gamma   90.00
#
_symmetry.space_group_name_H-M   'P 1'
#
loop_
_entity.id
_entity.type
_entity.pdbx_description
1 polymer ?
#
loop_
_entity_poly.entity_id
_entity_poly.type
_entity_poly.pdbx_seq_one_letter_code
_entity_poly.pdbx_strand_id
1 'polypeptide(L)'
;MESFHIKNILKLARRKKRKRIVVAGNYNSAAVDAVLQSQKMGFGDPIFCGKEFLVLKTKETIVFDNCDAACALEKAVDMVNNNEADILLNTSPLTSEFLHLAAGINNLHSRVMNYINIFASPKEHRLTLFTDTLINPDPEISEKIDIIHNTIPVADVLGVKNPNIAALAPVEFVNPAIKSTMDVAILSKMSQRGQFGKNVAVEGPLAMDNAESAIAAKQKGVESIVPGNVDIYLFPDVESANITAQFLSFVFQVKLCGILTGTKIPVIVQSSLEQNNSWIYNIALAVLMLKAD
;
A
#
# COMPACT_ATOMS: atom_id res chain seq x y z
N MET A 1 -22.79 -10.70 -1.41
CA MET A 1 -21.42 -10.30 -1.82
C MET A 1 -20.45 -11.34 -1.29
N GLU A 2 -19.64 -11.99 -2.13
CA GLU A 2 -18.61 -12.90 -1.64
C GLU A 2 -17.63 -12.09 -0.79
N SER A 3 -17.41 -12.52 0.46
CA SER A 3 -16.46 -11.87 1.35
C SER A 3 -15.07 -11.88 0.72
N PHE A 4 -14.48 -10.71 0.55
CA PHE A 4 -13.18 -10.57 -0.12
C PHE A 4 -12.07 -10.94 0.86
N HIS A 5 -11.56 -12.14 0.79
CA HIS A 5 -10.43 -12.60 1.60
C HIS A 5 -9.10 -12.25 0.92
N ILE A 6 -8.05 -12.05 1.71
CA ILE A 6 -6.69 -11.80 1.19
C ILE A 6 -6.27 -12.86 0.15
N LYS A 7 -6.76 -14.10 0.27
CA LYS A 7 -6.54 -15.19 -0.70
C LYS A 7 -7.14 -14.90 -2.09
N ASN A 8 -8.14 -14.03 -2.18
CA ASN A 8 -8.76 -13.68 -3.47
C ASN A 8 -7.83 -12.81 -4.31
N ILE A 9 -6.91 -12.06 -3.69
CA ILE A 9 -5.87 -11.29 -4.39
C ILE A 9 -5.07 -12.23 -5.31
N LEU A 10 -4.63 -13.39 -4.80
CA LEU A 10 -3.92 -14.40 -5.61
C LEU A 10 -4.77 -14.94 -6.76
N LYS A 11 -6.06 -15.23 -6.51
CA LYS A 11 -6.98 -15.73 -7.53
C LYS A 11 -7.19 -14.72 -8.65
N LEU A 12 -7.28 -13.44 -8.32
CA LEU A 12 -7.42 -12.37 -9.30
C LEU A 12 -6.12 -12.14 -10.09
N ALA A 13 -4.97 -12.13 -9.43
CA ALA A 13 -3.67 -11.95 -10.10
C ALA A 13 -3.41 -13.06 -11.14
N ARG A 14 -3.78 -14.32 -10.84
CA ARG A 14 -3.65 -15.45 -11.78
C ARG A 14 -4.49 -15.31 -13.07
N ARG A 15 -5.45 -14.40 -13.11
CA ARG A 15 -6.24 -14.10 -14.32
C ARG A 15 -5.65 -13.00 -15.18
N LYS A 16 -4.58 -12.33 -14.69
CA LYS A 16 -3.87 -11.29 -15.42
C LYS A 16 -2.76 -11.90 -16.27
N LYS A 17 -2.33 -11.20 -17.32
CA LYS A 17 -1.11 -11.54 -18.04
C LYS A 17 0.08 -11.44 -17.09
N ARG A 18 1.11 -12.26 -17.33
CA ARG A 18 2.37 -12.20 -16.59
C ARG A 18 2.97 -10.79 -16.66
N LYS A 19 3.56 -10.36 -15.58
CA LYS A 19 4.23 -9.06 -15.48
C LYS A 19 5.69 -9.27 -15.11
N ARG A 20 6.55 -8.47 -15.73
CA ARG A 20 8.01 -8.52 -15.51
C ARG A 20 8.30 -7.87 -14.16
N ILE A 21 8.91 -8.63 -13.26
CA ILE A 21 9.21 -8.21 -11.88
C ILE A 21 10.71 -8.13 -11.75
N VAL A 22 11.27 -6.91 -11.71
CA VAL A 22 12.67 -6.74 -11.40
C VAL A 22 12.88 -6.80 -9.90
N VAL A 23 13.75 -7.71 -9.48
CA VAL A 23 14.09 -7.99 -8.07
C VAL A 23 15.52 -7.50 -7.83
N ALA A 24 15.69 -6.58 -6.90
CA ALA A 24 16.97 -6.00 -6.57
C ALA A 24 17.13 -5.76 -5.06
N GLY A 25 18.37 -5.50 -4.64
CA GLY A 25 18.71 -5.29 -3.24
C GLY A 25 19.48 -6.47 -2.63
N ASN A 26 19.44 -6.60 -1.31
CA ASN A 26 20.08 -7.69 -0.60
C ASN A 26 19.29 -9.00 -0.78
N TYR A 27 20.00 -10.13 -0.81
CA TYR A 27 19.33 -11.43 -0.93
C TYR A 27 18.36 -11.68 0.23
N ASN A 28 17.11 -11.95 -0.11
CA ASN A 28 16.05 -12.35 0.84
C ASN A 28 15.35 -13.60 0.31
N SER A 29 15.58 -14.73 0.94
CA SER A 29 15.06 -16.03 0.49
C SER A 29 13.53 -16.05 0.41
N ALA A 30 12.82 -15.47 1.38
CA ALA A 30 11.36 -15.44 1.39
C ALA A 30 10.78 -14.62 0.23
N ALA A 31 11.40 -13.49 -0.10
CA ALA A 31 11.02 -12.68 -1.25
C ALA A 31 11.28 -13.42 -2.56
N VAL A 32 12.46 -14.04 -2.69
CA VAL A 32 12.83 -14.84 -3.87
C VAL A 32 11.88 -16.01 -4.05
N ASP A 33 11.60 -16.76 -3.00
CA ASP A 33 10.65 -17.89 -3.06
C ASP A 33 9.26 -17.42 -3.50
N ALA A 34 8.79 -16.27 -3.01
CA ALA A 34 7.51 -15.70 -3.41
C ALA A 34 7.48 -15.29 -4.89
N VAL A 35 8.57 -14.69 -5.39
CA VAL A 35 8.68 -14.32 -6.81
C VAL A 35 8.69 -15.56 -7.69
N LEU A 36 9.48 -16.59 -7.36
CA LEU A 36 9.48 -17.87 -8.09
C LEU A 36 8.12 -18.58 -8.00
N GLN A 37 7.42 -18.46 -6.87
CA GLN A 37 6.06 -18.95 -6.73
C GLN A 37 5.10 -18.20 -7.65
N SER A 38 5.22 -16.87 -7.79
CA SER A 38 4.41 -16.08 -8.71
C SER A 38 4.59 -16.51 -10.18
N GLN A 39 5.83 -16.87 -10.55
CA GLN A 39 6.15 -17.42 -11.87
C GLN A 39 5.45 -18.77 -12.10
N LYS A 40 5.56 -19.70 -11.12
CA LYS A 40 4.85 -21.00 -11.18
C LYS A 40 3.33 -20.84 -11.23
N MET A 41 2.80 -19.81 -10.57
CA MET A 41 1.37 -19.49 -10.56
C MET A 41 0.91 -18.75 -11.82
N GLY A 42 1.83 -18.30 -12.69
CA GLY A 42 1.56 -17.76 -14.02
C GLY A 42 1.26 -16.27 -14.07
N PHE A 43 1.60 -15.47 -13.04
CA PHE A 43 1.36 -14.03 -13.06
C PHE A 43 2.61 -13.15 -12.90
N GLY A 44 3.79 -13.73 -12.64
CA GLY A 44 5.06 -13.01 -12.56
C GLY A 44 6.15 -13.65 -13.43
N ASP A 45 7.00 -12.82 -14.05
CA ASP A 45 8.22 -13.22 -14.74
C ASP A 45 9.39 -12.47 -14.07
N PRO A 46 10.22 -13.16 -13.26
CA PRO A 46 11.29 -12.52 -12.49
C PRO A 46 12.50 -12.15 -13.34
N ILE A 47 13.07 -10.98 -13.03
CA ILE A 47 14.35 -10.49 -13.52
C ILE A 47 15.17 -10.15 -12.28
N PHE A 48 16.25 -10.86 -12.02
CA PHE A 48 17.08 -10.63 -10.83
C PHE A 48 18.26 -9.71 -11.17
N CYS A 49 18.45 -8.66 -10.38
CA CYS A 49 19.58 -7.74 -10.48
C CYS A 49 20.46 -7.85 -9.25
N GLY A 50 21.77 -8.12 -9.46
CA GLY A 50 22.79 -8.22 -8.42
C GLY A 50 23.43 -9.58 -8.32
N LYS A 51 24.72 -9.61 -7.96
CA LYS A 51 25.54 -10.83 -7.83
C LYS A 51 25.01 -11.80 -6.75
N GLU A 52 24.29 -11.30 -5.77
CA GLU A 52 23.75 -12.09 -4.67
C GLU A 52 22.70 -13.10 -5.14
N PHE A 53 22.08 -12.85 -6.29
CA PHE A 53 21.10 -13.77 -6.90
C PHE A 53 21.70 -14.83 -7.82
N LEU A 54 23.01 -14.83 -8.03
CA LEU A 54 23.70 -15.83 -8.86
C LEU A 54 23.56 -17.28 -8.37
N VAL A 55 23.20 -17.45 -7.09
CA VAL A 55 22.90 -18.77 -6.51
C VAL A 55 21.60 -19.37 -7.04
N LEU A 56 20.77 -18.57 -7.71
CA LEU A 56 19.51 -18.99 -8.29
C LEU A 56 19.76 -19.69 -9.63
N LYS A 57 20.07 -20.98 -9.58
CA LYS A 57 20.26 -21.81 -10.78
C LYS A 57 18.93 -22.22 -11.43
N THR A 58 18.12 -21.27 -11.87
CA THR A 58 16.90 -21.56 -12.60
C THR A 58 17.09 -21.22 -14.07
N LYS A 59 16.72 -22.15 -14.99
CA LYS A 59 16.90 -21.96 -16.46
C LYS A 59 16.02 -20.86 -17.07
N GLU A 60 15.07 -20.33 -16.31
CA GLU A 60 14.02 -19.43 -16.80
C GLU A 60 14.10 -18.02 -16.20
N THR A 61 15.18 -17.70 -15.45
CA THR A 61 15.34 -16.40 -14.81
C THR A 61 16.53 -15.65 -15.39
N ILE A 62 16.32 -14.37 -15.71
CA ILE A 62 17.40 -13.49 -16.13
C ILE A 62 18.09 -12.96 -14.88
N VAL A 63 19.39 -13.14 -14.79
CA VAL A 63 20.22 -12.61 -13.68
C VAL A 63 21.23 -11.65 -14.28
N PHE A 64 21.18 -10.39 -13.88
CA PHE A 64 22.20 -9.39 -14.20
C PHE A 64 23.29 -9.42 -13.13
N ASP A 65 24.52 -9.76 -13.56
CA ASP A 65 25.70 -9.95 -12.73
C ASP A 65 26.53 -8.67 -12.60
N ASN A 66 27.43 -8.66 -11.60
CA ASN A 66 28.51 -7.69 -11.40
C ASN A 66 28.17 -6.35 -10.71
N CYS A 67 27.11 -6.25 -9.92
CA CYS A 67 26.93 -5.10 -9.06
C CYS A 67 26.50 -5.46 -7.64
N ASP A 68 26.89 -4.59 -6.69
CA ASP A 68 26.39 -4.66 -5.30
C ASP A 68 24.91 -4.27 -5.20
N ALA A 69 24.35 -4.32 -4.01
CA ALA A 69 22.93 -4.08 -3.79
C ALA A 69 22.48 -2.66 -4.22
N ALA A 70 23.32 -1.64 -4.05
CA ALA A 70 23.00 -0.27 -4.42
C ALA A 70 22.95 -0.13 -5.96
N CYS A 71 23.98 -0.57 -6.64
CA CYS A 71 24.03 -0.59 -8.10
C CYS A 71 22.90 -1.46 -8.71
N ALA A 72 22.54 -2.56 -8.05
CA ALA A 72 21.44 -3.40 -8.49
C ALA A 72 20.09 -2.68 -8.42
N LEU A 73 19.87 -1.86 -7.38
CA LEU A 73 18.68 -1.03 -7.24
C LEU A 73 18.62 0.08 -8.31
N GLU A 74 19.75 0.76 -8.59
CA GLU A 74 19.83 1.76 -9.66
C GLU A 74 19.46 1.15 -11.01
N LYS A 75 20.07 0.01 -11.37
CA LYS A 75 19.75 -0.72 -12.60
C LYS A 75 18.28 -1.13 -12.67
N ALA A 76 17.70 -1.58 -11.56
CA ALA A 76 16.30 -1.98 -11.52
C ALA A 76 15.37 -0.78 -11.75
N VAL A 77 15.71 0.40 -11.22
CA VAL A 77 14.99 1.65 -11.49
C VAL A 77 15.11 2.05 -12.97
N ASP A 78 16.31 1.94 -13.55
CA ASP A 78 16.52 2.21 -14.97
C ASP A 78 15.70 1.28 -15.86
N MET A 79 15.65 -0.03 -15.55
CA MET A 79 14.82 -0.99 -16.27
C MET A 79 13.35 -0.63 -16.26
N VAL A 80 12.85 -0.16 -15.10
CA VAL A 80 11.47 0.31 -14.98
C VAL A 80 11.24 1.56 -15.83
N ASN A 81 12.12 2.54 -15.76
CA ASN A 81 12.01 3.79 -16.52
C ASN A 81 12.06 3.55 -18.04
N ASN A 82 12.82 2.53 -18.47
CA ASN A 82 12.94 2.10 -19.86
C ASN A 82 11.81 1.16 -20.31
N ASN A 83 10.81 0.88 -19.45
CA ASN A 83 9.73 -0.09 -19.70
C ASN A 83 10.23 -1.54 -19.95
N GLU A 84 11.36 -1.91 -19.38
CA GLU A 84 11.92 -3.27 -19.41
C GLU A 84 11.37 -4.14 -18.27
N ALA A 85 10.86 -3.49 -17.19
CA ALA A 85 10.16 -4.12 -16.09
C ALA A 85 8.86 -3.38 -15.75
N ASP A 86 7.89 -4.10 -15.22
CA ASP A 86 6.56 -3.58 -14.90
C ASP A 86 6.37 -3.35 -13.39
N ILE A 87 7.15 -4.03 -12.55
CA ILE A 87 7.10 -3.99 -11.09
C ILE A 87 8.54 -3.97 -10.57
N LEU A 88 8.82 -3.09 -9.60
CA LEU A 88 10.06 -3.11 -8.82
C LEU A 88 9.83 -3.81 -7.47
N LEU A 89 10.64 -4.82 -7.17
CA LEU A 89 10.68 -5.49 -5.87
C LEU A 89 12.05 -5.24 -5.22
N ASN A 90 12.06 -4.42 -4.18
CA ASN A 90 13.24 -4.16 -3.35
C ASN A 90 13.28 -5.12 -2.17
N THR A 91 14.35 -5.92 -2.09
CA THR A 91 14.61 -6.86 -1.01
C THR A 91 15.52 -6.32 0.09
N SER A 92 16.06 -5.11 -0.09
CA SER A 92 16.81 -4.39 0.95
C SER A 92 15.86 -3.70 1.94
N PRO A 93 16.36 -3.36 3.14
CA PRO A 93 15.62 -2.48 4.04
C PRO A 93 15.20 -1.17 3.37
N LEU A 94 14.11 -0.59 3.83
CA LEU A 94 13.65 0.72 3.37
C LEU A 94 14.60 1.79 3.94
N THR A 95 15.34 2.45 3.05
CA THR A 95 16.27 3.53 3.39
C THR A 95 15.90 4.81 2.66
N SER A 96 16.43 5.95 3.14
CA SER A 96 16.27 7.24 2.47
C SER A 96 16.83 7.22 1.05
N GLU A 97 17.97 6.53 0.82
CA GLU A 97 18.57 6.36 -0.50
C GLU A 97 17.61 5.60 -1.45
N PHE A 98 17.01 4.52 -0.96
CA PHE A 98 16.02 3.79 -1.77
C PHE A 98 14.81 4.66 -2.10
N LEU A 99 14.28 5.41 -1.13
CA LEU A 99 13.14 6.30 -1.36
C LEU A 99 13.48 7.39 -2.38
N HIS A 100 14.72 7.91 -2.34
CA HIS A 100 15.20 8.87 -3.35
C HIS A 100 15.25 8.24 -4.76
N LEU A 101 15.75 7.01 -4.88
CA LEU A 101 15.76 6.27 -6.15
C LEU A 101 14.34 5.97 -6.63
N ALA A 102 13.44 5.52 -5.74
CA ALA A 102 12.05 5.23 -6.06
C ALA A 102 11.28 6.48 -6.52
N ALA A 103 11.60 7.66 -5.97
CA ALA A 103 11.05 8.95 -6.42
C ALA A 103 11.44 9.27 -7.88
N GLY A 104 12.56 8.73 -8.37
CA GLY A 104 12.97 8.82 -9.77
C GLY A 104 12.10 7.97 -10.72
N ILE A 105 11.26 7.07 -10.19
CA ILE A 105 10.21 6.36 -10.96
C ILE A 105 9.04 7.32 -11.10
N ASN A 106 9.08 8.16 -12.11
CA ASN A 106 8.27 9.36 -12.25
C ASN A 106 6.75 9.08 -12.25
N ASN A 107 6.04 9.65 -11.27
CA ASN A 107 4.58 9.79 -11.33
C ASN A 107 4.23 11.28 -11.48
N LEU A 108 3.69 11.65 -12.65
CA LEU A 108 3.28 13.02 -12.96
C LEU A 108 2.07 13.50 -12.12
N HIS A 109 1.40 12.62 -11.40
CA HIS A 109 0.14 12.89 -10.72
C HIS A 109 0.24 12.95 -9.20
N SER A 110 1.30 12.42 -8.60
CA SER A 110 1.51 12.47 -7.15
C SER A 110 2.85 13.11 -6.79
N ARG A 111 2.85 13.90 -5.72
CA ARG A 111 4.05 14.56 -5.18
C ARG A 111 4.69 13.73 -4.07
N VAL A 112 3.94 12.82 -3.46
CA VAL A 112 4.40 11.99 -2.34
C VAL A 112 4.19 10.51 -2.62
N MET A 113 5.08 9.69 -2.09
CA MET A 113 4.89 8.26 -1.97
C MET A 113 4.23 7.96 -0.62
N ASN A 114 3.42 6.91 -0.54
CA ASN A 114 2.89 6.42 0.72
C ASN A 114 2.83 4.89 0.72
N TYR A 115 2.90 4.31 1.91
CA TYR A 115 2.76 2.87 2.08
C TYR A 115 1.37 2.50 2.60
N ILE A 116 0.76 1.56 1.92
CA ILE A 116 -0.58 1.09 2.24
C ILE A 116 -0.49 -0.33 2.75
N ASN A 117 -0.87 -0.56 4.00
CA ASN A 117 -1.11 -1.90 4.52
C ASN A 117 -2.56 -2.31 4.30
N ILE A 118 -2.75 -3.57 3.95
CA ILE A 118 -4.04 -4.19 3.69
C ILE A 118 -4.19 -5.41 4.59
N PHE A 119 -5.32 -5.53 5.23
CA PHE A 119 -5.66 -6.68 6.07
C PHE A 119 -7.12 -7.09 5.89
N ALA A 120 -7.40 -8.35 6.23
CA ALA A 120 -8.78 -8.82 6.31
C ALA A 120 -9.32 -8.52 7.72
N SER A 121 -10.34 -7.68 7.81
CA SER A 121 -11.01 -7.42 9.09
C SER A 121 -11.55 -8.73 9.68
N PRO A 122 -11.18 -9.08 10.92
CA PRO A 122 -11.70 -10.29 11.56
C PRO A 122 -13.21 -10.28 11.75
N LYS A 123 -13.81 -9.10 11.88
CA LYS A 123 -15.24 -8.93 12.15
C LYS A 123 -16.10 -9.02 10.90
N GLU A 124 -15.62 -8.47 9.78
CA GLU A 124 -16.49 -8.18 8.63
C GLU A 124 -16.10 -8.96 7.37
N HIS A 125 -15.02 -9.76 7.43
CA HIS A 125 -14.51 -10.53 6.29
C HIS A 125 -14.29 -9.70 5.03
N ARG A 126 -14.02 -8.40 5.18
CA ARG A 126 -13.64 -7.48 4.11
C ARG A 126 -12.19 -7.05 4.23
N LEU A 127 -11.61 -6.61 3.12
CA LEU A 127 -10.28 -6.00 3.14
C LEU A 127 -10.40 -4.54 3.56
N THR A 128 -9.51 -4.14 4.44
CA THR A 128 -9.40 -2.78 4.98
C THR A 128 -7.98 -2.28 4.76
N LEU A 129 -7.85 -0.99 4.47
CA LEU A 129 -6.59 -0.36 4.14
C LEU A 129 -6.18 0.64 5.23
N PHE A 130 -4.91 0.64 5.60
CA PHE A 130 -4.28 1.63 6.49
C PHE A 130 -3.24 2.43 5.71
N THR A 131 -3.23 3.75 5.85
CA THR A 131 -2.28 4.65 5.18
C THR A 131 -2.05 5.93 6.00
N ASP A 132 -0.87 6.58 6.02
CA ASP A 132 0.41 6.07 5.59
C ASP A 132 1.10 5.38 6.76
N THR A 133 1.62 4.18 6.55
CA THR A 133 2.17 3.38 7.66
C THR A 133 3.70 3.39 7.74
N LEU A 134 4.42 3.99 6.75
CA LEU A 134 5.89 3.86 6.70
C LEU A 134 6.64 5.08 6.18
N ILE A 135 6.06 5.98 5.39
CA ILE A 135 6.83 6.90 4.54
C ILE A 135 6.84 8.33 5.06
N ASN A 136 5.66 8.92 5.35
CA ASN A 136 5.53 10.33 5.67
C ASN A 136 5.34 10.53 7.17
N PRO A 137 6.38 11.02 7.92
CA PRO A 137 6.30 11.10 9.38
C PRO A 137 5.16 11.98 9.89
N ASP A 138 5.03 13.20 9.40
CA ASP A 138 3.97 14.16 9.74
C ASP A 138 3.52 14.85 8.45
N PRO A 139 2.65 14.19 7.64
CA PRO A 139 2.27 14.74 6.34
C PRO A 139 1.43 16.01 6.50
N GLU A 140 1.77 17.02 5.71
CA GLU A 140 0.96 18.22 5.57
C GLU A 140 -0.34 17.92 4.82
N ILE A 141 -1.30 18.85 4.88
CA ILE A 141 -2.61 18.63 4.26
C ILE A 141 -2.53 18.34 2.76
N SER A 142 -1.61 18.99 2.04
CA SER A 142 -1.37 18.72 0.62
C SER A 142 -0.87 17.29 0.37
N GLU A 143 -0.03 16.77 1.26
CA GLU A 143 0.47 15.41 1.20
C GLU A 143 -0.63 14.40 1.56
N LYS A 144 -1.47 14.70 2.56
CA LYS A 144 -2.66 13.88 2.88
C LYS A 144 -3.63 13.77 1.72
N ILE A 145 -3.79 14.85 0.92
CA ILE A 145 -4.60 14.82 -0.32
C ILE A 145 -3.98 13.85 -1.33
N ASP A 146 -2.66 13.92 -1.56
CA ASP A 146 -1.97 13.01 -2.47
C ASP A 146 -2.03 11.55 -1.97
N ILE A 147 -1.88 11.31 -0.66
CA ILE A 147 -2.02 9.99 -0.02
C ILE A 147 -3.42 9.40 -0.30
N ILE A 148 -4.48 10.20 -0.19
CA ILE A 148 -5.84 9.76 -0.52
C ILE A 148 -5.91 9.37 -2.01
N HIS A 149 -5.44 10.24 -2.90
CA HIS A 149 -5.45 9.97 -4.34
C HIS A 149 -4.67 8.73 -4.74
N ASN A 150 -3.54 8.46 -4.08
CA ASN A 150 -2.75 7.24 -4.29
C ASN A 150 -3.45 5.97 -3.77
N THR A 151 -4.27 6.10 -2.73
CA THR A 151 -4.92 4.95 -2.06
C THR A 151 -6.20 4.51 -2.76
N ILE A 152 -6.96 5.43 -3.35
CA ILE A 152 -8.20 5.12 -4.07
C ILE A 152 -8.03 4.04 -5.16
N PRO A 153 -7.00 4.10 -6.04
CA PRO A 153 -6.78 3.03 -7.03
C PRO A 153 -6.50 1.66 -6.42
N VAL A 154 -5.87 1.61 -5.24
CA VAL A 154 -5.63 0.35 -4.54
C VAL A 154 -6.95 -0.24 -4.03
N ALA A 155 -7.81 0.58 -3.46
CA ALA A 155 -9.14 0.15 -3.05
C ALA A 155 -9.97 -0.35 -4.27
N ASP A 156 -9.87 0.35 -5.41
CA ASP A 156 -10.58 0.01 -6.63
C ASP A 156 -10.22 -1.38 -7.18
N VAL A 157 -8.93 -1.74 -7.23
CA VAL A 157 -8.48 -3.06 -7.70
C VAL A 157 -8.85 -4.18 -6.72
N LEU A 158 -9.08 -3.83 -5.46
CA LEU A 158 -9.61 -4.73 -4.43
C LEU A 158 -11.14 -4.84 -4.44
N GLY A 159 -11.81 -4.19 -5.40
CA GLY A 159 -13.25 -4.27 -5.59
C GLY A 159 -14.06 -3.22 -4.82
N VAL A 160 -13.40 -2.30 -4.12
CA VAL A 160 -14.04 -1.20 -3.39
C VAL A 160 -14.14 0.01 -4.33
N LYS A 161 -15.28 0.12 -5.04
CA LYS A 161 -15.50 1.17 -6.06
C LYS A 161 -15.89 2.52 -5.47
N ASN A 162 -16.48 2.53 -4.29
CA ASN A 162 -16.96 3.70 -3.58
C ASN A 162 -16.38 3.70 -2.16
N PRO A 163 -15.07 4.02 -2.01
CA PRO A 163 -14.42 3.87 -0.72
C PRO A 163 -14.92 4.89 0.32
N ASN A 164 -15.16 4.39 1.51
CA ASN A 164 -15.41 5.16 2.72
C ASN A 164 -14.09 5.32 3.46
N ILE A 165 -13.61 6.55 3.59
CA ILE A 165 -12.33 6.91 4.20
C ILE A 165 -12.58 7.55 5.55
N ALA A 166 -12.14 6.91 6.64
CA ALA A 166 -12.09 7.51 7.95
C ALA A 166 -10.79 8.30 8.09
N ALA A 167 -10.90 9.62 8.16
CA ALA A 167 -9.77 10.49 8.44
C ALA A 167 -9.64 10.67 9.96
N LEU A 168 -8.62 10.00 10.52
CA LEU A 168 -8.47 9.79 11.95
C LEU A 168 -7.89 11.00 12.67
N ALA A 169 -8.41 11.24 13.88
CA ALA A 169 -7.89 12.18 14.87
C ALA A 169 -8.17 11.63 16.28
N PRO A 170 -7.52 12.16 17.32
CA PRO A 170 -7.76 11.67 18.69
C PRO A 170 -9.17 11.95 19.23
N VAL A 171 -9.87 12.92 18.63
CA VAL A 171 -11.23 13.32 18.99
C VAL A 171 -12.07 13.64 17.76
N GLU A 172 -13.40 13.64 17.89
CA GLU A 172 -14.36 13.82 16.79
C GLU A 172 -14.76 15.29 16.54
N PHE A 173 -14.26 16.22 17.32
CA PHE A 173 -14.55 17.65 17.14
C PHE A 173 -13.31 18.42 16.71
N VAL A 174 -13.50 19.50 15.97
CA VAL A 174 -12.42 20.37 15.51
C VAL A 174 -11.85 21.16 16.68
N ASN A 175 -10.56 20.95 16.95
CA ASN A 175 -9.82 21.68 17.97
C ASN A 175 -8.57 22.33 17.39
N PRO A 176 -8.48 23.67 17.33
CA PRO A 176 -7.31 24.37 16.77
C PRO A 176 -5.96 24.02 17.44
N ALA A 177 -5.97 23.52 18.66
CA ALA A 177 -4.76 23.07 19.36
C ALA A 177 -4.29 21.67 18.90
N ILE A 178 -5.09 20.95 18.12
CA ILE A 178 -4.77 19.60 17.61
C ILE A 178 -4.80 19.64 16.10
N LYS A 179 -3.61 19.77 15.46
CA LYS A 179 -3.44 19.92 14.00
C LYS A 179 -4.24 18.88 13.21
N SER A 180 -4.19 17.61 13.62
CA SER A 180 -4.88 16.52 12.91
C SER A 180 -6.38 16.77 12.76
N THR A 181 -7.07 17.35 13.79
CA THR A 181 -8.51 17.65 13.69
C THR A 181 -8.82 18.72 12.67
N MET A 182 -7.91 19.69 12.48
CA MET A 182 -8.04 20.76 11.49
C MET A 182 -7.87 20.19 10.08
N ASP A 183 -6.80 19.44 9.85
CA ASP A 183 -6.50 18.85 8.54
C ASP A 183 -7.66 17.97 8.05
N VAL A 184 -8.14 17.05 8.90
CA VAL A 184 -9.17 16.11 8.48
C VAL A 184 -10.55 16.74 8.30
N ALA A 185 -10.86 17.85 9.02
CA ALA A 185 -12.06 18.63 8.76
C ALA A 185 -12.03 19.27 7.37
N ILE A 186 -10.87 19.75 6.92
CA ILE A 186 -10.69 20.26 5.56
C ILE A 186 -10.89 19.15 4.53
N LEU A 187 -10.29 17.97 4.74
CA LEU A 187 -10.45 16.81 3.87
C LEU A 187 -11.92 16.35 3.75
N SER A 188 -12.65 16.32 4.88
CA SER A 188 -14.07 16.02 4.90
C SER A 188 -14.85 17.04 4.06
N LYS A 189 -14.55 18.34 4.19
CA LYS A 189 -15.19 19.38 3.39
C LYS A 189 -14.87 19.28 1.89
N MET A 190 -13.63 18.92 1.53
CA MET A 190 -13.23 18.63 0.16
C MET A 190 -14.02 17.46 -0.43
N SER A 191 -14.20 16.40 0.36
CA SER A 191 -14.99 15.21 -0.03
C SER A 191 -16.45 15.57 -0.31
N GLN A 192 -17.09 16.36 0.56
CA GLN A 192 -18.47 16.84 0.36
C GLN A 192 -18.64 17.65 -0.94
N ARG A 193 -17.54 18.23 -1.46
CA ARG A 193 -17.51 18.95 -2.73
C ARG A 193 -17.06 18.09 -3.92
N GLY A 194 -16.87 16.78 -3.70
CA GLY A 194 -16.51 15.82 -4.74
C GLY A 194 -15.07 15.92 -5.24
N GLN A 195 -14.14 16.53 -4.48
CA GLN A 195 -12.75 16.75 -4.92
C GLN A 195 -11.93 15.45 -4.96
N PHE A 196 -12.37 14.40 -4.29
CA PHE A 196 -11.76 13.06 -4.36
C PHE A 196 -12.48 12.12 -5.33
N GLY A 197 -13.52 12.61 -6.00
CA GLY A 197 -14.40 11.83 -6.87
C GLY A 197 -15.82 11.73 -6.31
N LYS A 198 -16.80 11.58 -7.20
CA LYS A 198 -18.24 11.61 -6.82
C LYS A 198 -18.64 10.48 -5.84
N ASN A 199 -17.90 9.39 -5.85
CA ASN A 199 -18.24 8.17 -5.10
C ASN A 199 -17.27 7.91 -3.95
N VAL A 200 -16.43 8.87 -3.60
CA VAL A 200 -15.48 8.76 -2.48
C VAL A 200 -16.00 9.59 -1.33
N ALA A 201 -16.21 8.95 -0.18
CA ALA A 201 -16.60 9.62 1.05
C ALA A 201 -15.39 9.68 2.01
N VAL A 202 -15.00 10.90 2.39
CA VAL A 202 -14.01 11.12 3.45
C VAL A 202 -14.70 11.82 4.61
N GLU A 203 -14.64 11.23 5.79
CA GLU A 203 -15.20 11.80 7.01
C GLU A 203 -14.12 11.96 8.07
N GLY A 204 -14.13 13.10 8.72
CA GLY A 204 -13.25 13.45 9.84
C GLY A 204 -13.56 14.84 10.41
N PRO A 205 -13.16 15.08 11.65
CA PRO A 205 -12.38 14.21 12.54
C PRO A 205 -13.17 12.99 13.04
N LEU A 206 -12.53 11.82 13.03
CA LEU A 206 -13.06 10.61 13.63
C LEU A 206 -12.04 10.01 14.61
N ALA A 207 -12.44 9.77 15.84
CA ALA A 207 -11.71 8.89 16.73
C ALA A 207 -11.96 7.42 16.33
N MET A 208 -11.09 6.49 16.72
CA MET A 208 -11.16 5.11 16.29
C MET A 208 -12.50 4.44 16.66
N ASP A 209 -13.06 4.72 17.83
CA ASP A 209 -14.36 4.19 18.25
C ASP A 209 -15.51 4.66 17.34
N ASN A 210 -15.45 5.92 16.91
CA ASN A 210 -16.44 6.50 16.01
C ASN A 210 -16.29 5.93 14.58
N ALA A 211 -15.05 5.73 14.12
CA ALA A 211 -14.79 5.12 12.84
C ALA A 211 -15.32 3.68 12.78
N GLU A 212 -15.11 2.89 13.86
CA GLU A 212 -15.51 1.48 13.93
C GLU A 212 -17.00 1.25 14.24
N SER A 213 -17.69 2.25 14.78
CA SER A 213 -19.07 2.07 15.25
C SER A 213 -19.98 3.24 14.88
N ALA A 214 -20.93 2.98 13.99
CA ALA A 214 -21.98 3.94 13.67
C ALA A 214 -22.82 4.34 14.90
N ILE A 215 -22.94 3.44 15.89
CA ILE A 215 -23.66 3.73 17.15
C ILE A 215 -22.85 4.73 17.97
N ALA A 216 -21.55 4.51 18.14
CA ALA A 216 -20.67 5.42 18.87
C ALA A 216 -20.60 6.80 18.18
N ALA A 217 -20.49 6.83 16.85
CA ALA A 217 -20.53 8.06 16.08
C ALA A 217 -21.83 8.86 16.31
N LYS A 218 -22.97 8.20 16.24
CA LYS A 218 -24.26 8.84 16.48
C LYS A 218 -24.42 9.38 17.89
N GLN A 219 -23.93 8.66 18.91
CA GLN A 219 -23.94 9.13 20.31
C GLN A 219 -23.10 10.40 20.51
N LYS A 220 -22.07 10.61 19.69
CA LYS A 220 -21.19 11.77 19.70
C LYS A 220 -21.59 12.84 18.66
N GLY A 221 -22.77 12.71 18.04
CA GLY A 221 -23.32 13.70 17.11
C GLY A 221 -22.67 13.69 15.71
N VAL A 222 -21.96 12.62 15.35
CA VAL A 222 -21.40 12.47 14.00
C VAL A 222 -22.45 11.80 13.08
N GLU A 223 -22.91 12.56 12.09
CA GLU A 223 -23.88 12.09 11.08
C GLU A 223 -23.15 11.91 9.74
N SER A 224 -22.79 10.68 9.41
CA SER A 224 -22.09 10.32 8.18
C SER A 224 -22.32 8.85 7.82
N ILE A 225 -22.10 8.49 6.55
CA ILE A 225 -22.16 7.10 6.06
C ILE A 225 -20.87 6.32 6.34
N VAL A 226 -19.77 6.99 6.71
CA VAL A 226 -18.44 6.39 6.88
C VAL A 226 -18.34 5.57 8.17
N PRO A 227 -18.79 6.06 9.36
CA PRO A 227 -18.72 5.29 10.60
C PRO A 227 -19.34 3.91 10.51
N GLY A 228 -18.61 2.89 10.92
CA GLY A 228 -19.04 1.48 10.86
C GLY A 228 -18.94 0.84 9.47
N ASN A 229 -18.56 1.60 8.44
CA ASN A 229 -18.43 1.13 7.06
C ASN A 229 -17.08 1.53 6.44
N VAL A 230 -16.03 1.65 7.24
CA VAL A 230 -14.72 2.16 6.80
C VAL A 230 -14.00 1.15 5.93
N ASP A 231 -13.57 1.58 4.75
CA ASP A 231 -12.70 0.81 3.84
C ASP A 231 -11.23 1.24 3.96
N ILE A 232 -10.99 2.54 4.23
CA ILE A 232 -9.65 3.11 4.32
C ILE A 232 -9.55 3.95 5.60
N TYR A 233 -8.53 3.69 6.41
CA TYR A 233 -8.14 4.52 7.54
C TYR A 233 -6.96 5.39 7.12
N LEU A 234 -7.19 6.71 7.06
CA LEU A 234 -6.15 7.71 6.92
C LEU A 234 -5.69 8.15 8.30
N PHE A 235 -4.47 7.83 8.65
CA PHE A 235 -3.87 8.22 9.92
C PHE A 235 -3.32 9.65 9.88
N PRO A 236 -3.26 10.35 11.01
CA PRO A 236 -2.73 11.71 11.07
C PRO A 236 -1.22 11.77 10.78
N ASP A 237 -0.49 10.74 11.20
CA ASP A 237 0.97 10.61 11.13
C ASP A 237 1.40 9.15 11.05
N VAL A 238 2.67 8.93 10.69
CA VAL A 238 3.23 7.58 10.55
C VAL A 238 3.37 6.86 11.90
N GLU A 239 3.57 7.57 12.99
CA GLU A 239 3.77 6.96 14.29
C GLU A 239 2.51 6.24 14.76
N SER A 240 1.36 6.92 14.72
CA SER A 240 0.07 6.33 15.07
C SER A 240 -0.33 5.19 14.14
N ALA A 241 -0.07 5.34 12.82
CA ALA A 241 -0.35 4.32 11.82
C ALA A 241 0.51 3.07 12.03
N ASN A 242 1.82 3.25 12.20
CA ASN A 242 2.78 2.17 12.34
C ASN A 242 2.55 1.39 13.63
N ILE A 243 2.37 2.07 14.78
CA ILE A 243 2.08 1.43 16.07
C ILE A 243 0.78 0.62 15.98
N THR A 244 -0.27 1.16 15.34
CA THR A 244 -1.54 0.46 15.17
C THR A 244 -1.37 -0.78 14.28
N ALA A 245 -0.63 -0.68 13.18
CA ALA A 245 -0.34 -1.80 12.30
C ALA A 245 0.51 -2.88 13.01
N GLN A 246 1.51 -2.48 13.83
CA GLN A 246 2.27 -3.41 14.67
C GLN A 246 1.37 -4.14 15.67
N PHE A 247 0.47 -3.42 16.33
CA PHE A 247 -0.44 -4.00 17.29
C PHE A 247 -1.36 -5.06 16.63
N LEU A 248 -1.90 -4.76 15.45
CA LEU A 248 -2.67 -5.73 14.68
C LEU A 248 -1.82 -6.96 14.29
N SER A 249 -0.62 -6.73 13.76
CA SER A 249 0.23 -7.81 13.24
C SER A 249 0.78 -8.71 14.36
N PHE A 250 1.33 -8.12 15.43
CA PHE A 250 2.08 -8.88 16.43
C PHE A 250 1.23 -9.32 17.62
N VAL A 251 0.23 -8.52 18.03
CA VAL A 251 -0.64 -8.87 19.17
C VAL A 251 -1.84 -9.69 18.70
N PHE A 252 -2.52 -9.24 17.66
CA PHE A 252 -3.69 -9.93 17.15
C PHE A 252 -3.40 -10.95 16.04
N GLN A 253 -2.13 -11.08 15.63
CA GLN A 253 -1.69 -12.01 14.58
C GLN A 253 -2.46 -11.84 13.25
N VAL A 254 -2.89 -10.62 12.97
CA VAL A 254 -3.55 -10.28 11.71
C VAL A 254 -2.51 -10.25 10.61
N LYS A 255 -2.80 -10.95 9.50
CA LYS A 255 -1.93 -10.94 8.32
C LYS A 255 -2.07 -9.62 7.58
N LEU A 256 -0.96 -8.92 7.44
CA LEU A 256 -0.85 -7.73 6.63
C LEU A 256 -0.16 -8.08 5.29
N CYS A 257 -0.57 -7.42 4.23
CA CYS A 257 0.20 -7.27 3.02
C CYS A 257 0.20 -5.78 2.65
N GLY A 258 1.11 -5.35 1.77
CA GLY A 258 1.18 -3.93 1.48
C GLY A 258 1.87 -3.60 0.16
N ILE A 259 1.84 -2.31 -0.17
CA ILE A 259 2.41 -1.77 -1.38
C ILE A 259 2.81 -0.31 -1.20
N LEU A 260 3.94 0.07 -1.80
CA LEU A 260 4.34 1.46 -1.95
C LEU A 260 3.67 2.04 -3.22
N THR A 261 3.01 3.15 -3.05
CA THR A 261 2.31 3.88 -4.12
C THR A 261 2.82 5.31 -4.24
N GLY A 262 2.33 6.05 -5.24
CA GLY A 262 2.83 7.39 -5.57
C GLY A 262 3.92 7.39 -6.64
N THR A 263 4.28 6.23 -7.15
CA THR A 263 5.20 6.01 -8.28
C THR A 263 4.43 5.62 -9.55
N LYS A 264 5.07 5.73 -10.72
CA LYS A 264 4.47 5.36 -12.02
C LYS A 264 4.06 3.89 -12.10
N ILE A 265 4.81 3.02 -11.43
CA ILE A 265 4.56 1.59 -11.35
C ILE A 265 4.46 1.15 -9.90
N PRO A 266 3.83 0.00 -9.62
CA PRO A 266 3.84 -0.57 -8.27
C PRO A 266 5.26 -0.90 -7.80
N VAL A 267 5.56 -0.53 -6.55
CA VAL A 267 6.83 -0.84 -5.90
C VAL A 267 6.56 -1.68 -4.66
N ILE A 268 7.27 -2.80 -4.54
CA ILE A 268 7.18 -3.70 -3.39
C ILE A 268 8.43 -3.51 -2.54
N VAL A 269 8.24 -3.23 -1.27
CA VAL A 269 9.33 -3.06 -0.31
C VAL A 269 9.18 -4.01 0.87
N GLN A 270 10.28 -4.29 1.56
CA GLN A 270 10.23 -5.04 2.80
C GLN A 270 9.67 -4.15 3.91
N SER A 271 8.56 -4.57 4.49
CA SER A 271 7.99 -3.95 5.68
C SER A 271 8.18 -4.86 6.88
N SER A 272 8.67 -4.31 7.99
CA SER A 272 8.77 -5.02 9.28
C SER A 272 7.39 -5.33 9.90
N LEU A 273 6.34 -4.70 9.38
CA LEU A 273 4.96 -4.91 9.80
C LEU A 273 4.37 -6.23 9.26
N GLU A 274 5.00 -6.80 8.25
CA GLU A 274 4.48 -7.93 7.50
C GLU A 274 5.23 -9.21 7.79
N GLN A 275 4.50 -10.32 7.81
CA GLN A 275 5.10 -11.65 7.96
C GLN A 275 5.75 -12.10 6.64
N ASN A 276 6.73 -13.00 6.70
CA ASN A 276 7.44 -13.50 5.51
C ASN A 276 6.52 -14.08 4.42
N ASN A 277 5.35 -14.57 4.76
CA ASN A 277 4.39 -15.08 3.77
C ASN A 277 3.55 -14.00 3.08
N SER A 278 3.74 -12.72 3.41
CA SER A 278 3.04 -11.60 2.77
C SER A 278 3.58 -11.28 1.38
N TRP A 279 4.85 -11.60 1.08
CA TRP A 279 5.49 -11.29 -0.20
C TRP A 279 4.67 -11.71 -1.42
N ILE A 280 4.09 -12.90 -1.40
CA ILE A 280 3.30 -13.39 -2.54
C ILE A 280 2.01 -12.57 -2.75
N TYR A 281 1.42 -12.05 -1.67
CA TYR A 281 0.24 -11.18 -1.74
C TYR A 281 0.61 -9.77 -2.20
N ASN A 282 1.79 -9.25 -1.78
CA ASN A 282 2.30 -7.96 -2.25
C ASN A 282 2.56 -8.00 -3.76
N ILE A 283 3.18 -9.09 -4.26
CA ILE A 283 3.40 -9.31 -5.69
C ILE A 283 2.07 -9.39 -6.44
N ALA A 284 1.12 -10.16 -5.93
CA ALA A 284 -0.19 -10.28 -6.55
C ALA A 284 -0.95 -8.95 -6.60
N LEU A 285 -0.87 -8.16 -5.52
CA LEU A 285 -1.44 -6.81 -5.45
C LEU A 285 -0.81 -5.89 -6.50
N ALA A 286 0.53 -5.88 -6.59
CA ALA A 286 1.27 -5.10 -7.58
C ALA A 286 0.84 -5.44 -9.02
N VAL A 287 0.65 -6.73 -9.31
CA VAL A 287 0.12 -7.19 -10.62
C VAL A 287 -1.29 -6.66 -10.88
N LEU A 288 -2.14 -6.60 -9.86
CA LEU A 288 -3.51 -6.08 -9.99
C LEU A 288 -3.54 -4.57 -10.22
N MET A 289 -2.56 -3.83 -9.67
CA MET A 289 -2.45 -2.37 -9.84
C MET A 289 -2.12 -1.97 -11.28
N LEU A 290 -1.50 -2.86 -12.06
CA LEU A 290 -1.19 -2.60 -13.46
C LEU A 290 -2.46 -2.70 -14.32
N LYS A 291 -2.67 -1.70 -15.18
CA LYS A 291 -3.79 -1.71 -16.13
C LYS A 291 -3.73 -2.98 -16.99
N ALA A 292 -4.88 -3.49 -17.35
CA ALA A 292 -4.96 -4.52 -18.39
C ALA A 292 -4.54 -3.87 -19.72
N ASP A 293 -3.55 -4.49 -20.39
CA ASP A 293 -3.17 -4.15 -21.76
C ASP A 293 -4.30 -4.53 -22.71
#